data_44afb4162202c017e907c0eabe5033e8
#
_entry.id   44afb4162202c017e907c0eabe5033e8
#
_cell.length_a   1.000
_cell.length_b   1.000
_cell.length_c   1.000
_cell.angle_alpha   90.00
_cell.angle_beta   90.00
_cell.angle_gamma   90.00
#
_symmetry.space_group_name_H-M   'P 1'
#
loop_
_entity.id
_entity.type
_entity.pdbx_description
1 polymer ?
#
loop_
_entity_poly.entity_id
_entity_poly.type
_entity_poly.pdbx_seq_one_letter_code
_entity_poly.pdbx_strand_id
1 'polypeptide(L)'
;MVKSKRYKDKRSSVQISEKGDGKLTIAWDGVNERQWDAWMERISPFPIEQTWSYGQAFAGVTPYQPVHGVIYDKKLPVAIVQAVEWRVFKFLRIAKIVRGPLFFEKVTDDQKNNVLDLIYQRYSFWNFDLLLWTPESSFCDPILKTFDKMRMRKVVTGYSSVLLDLCQTEEMLLSQMDGKWRNQLKKSEKQGLQIKLTHQGDTLDWLLTRHEEARKSKRLRMPASAFI
;
A
#
# COMPACT_ATOMS: atom_id res chain seq x y z
N MET A 1 -24.20 7.58 -14.17
CA MET A 1 -23.10 8.53 -14.41
C MET A 1 -23.09 9.55 -13.27
N VAL A 2 -22.42 9.22 -12.15
CA VAL A 2 -22.39 10.09 -10.95
C VAL A 2 -21.18 11.00 -11.10
N LYS A 3 -21.40 12.28 -11.33
CA LYS A 3 -20.34 13.30 -11.36
C LYS A 3 -19.76 13.45 -9.94
N SER A 4 -18.58 12.90 -9.70
CA SER A 4 -17.79 13.16 -8.50
C SER A 4 -17.41 14.65 -8.47
N LYS A 5 -18.01 15.42 -7.58
CA LYS A 5 -17.55 16.77 -7.26
C LYS A 5 -16.21 16.63 -6.50
N ARG A 6 -15.09 16.91 -7.16
CA ARG A 6 -13.81 17.13 -6.49
C ARG A 6 -13.97 18.27 -5.47
N TYR A 7 -14.03 17.89 -4.22
CA TYR A 7 -13.98 18.86 -3.11
C TYR A 7 -12.50 19.29 -2.97
N LYS A 8 -12.18 20.51 -3.40
CA LYS A 8 -10.85 21.10 -3.17
C LYS A 8 -10.67 21.30 -1.66
N ASP A 9 -9.93 20.42 -1.02
CA ASP A 9 -9.50 20.62 0.37
C ASP A 9 -8.50 21.78 0.41
N LYS A 10 -8.79 22.81 1.19
CA LYS A 10 -7.86 23.94 1.46
C LYS A 10 -6.60 23.53 2.23
N ARG A 11 -6.42 22.23 2.53
CA ARG A 11 -5.28 21.66 3.25
C ARG A 11 -4.17 21.09 2.33
N SER A 12 -4.18 21.40 1.03
CA SER A 12 -3.04 21.22 0.13
C SER A 12 -1.93 22.23 0.46
N SER A 13 -1.50 22.29 1.73
CA SER A 13 -0.44 23.17 2.19
C SER A 13 0.80 22.35 2.49
N VAL A 14 1.93 22.83 2.06
CA VAL A 14 3.25 22.34 2.48
C VAL A 14 3.31 22.42 4.01
N GLN A 15 3.33 21.28 4.70
CA GLN A 15 3.58 21.21 6.13
C GLN A 15 5.09 21.19 6.35
N ILE A 16 5.56 21.96 7.31
CA ILE A 16 6.98 22.10 7.64
C ILE A 16 7.16 21.54 9.05
N SER A 17 8.06 20.57 9.22
CA SER A 17 8.51 20.11 10.54
C SER A 17 9.91 20.66 10.83
N GLU A 18 10.08 21.30 11.99
CA GLU A 18 11.35 21.88 12.45
C GLU A 18 11.95 21.06 13.61
N LYS A 19 12.03 19.73 13.50
CA LYS A 19 12.72 18.92 14.50
C LYS A 19 13.94 18.24 13.89
N GLY A 20 15.12 18.63 14.37
CA GLY A 20 16.41 18.04 13.96
C GLY A 20 17.11 18.79 12.84
N ASP A 21 18.36 18.44 12.59
CA ASP A 21 19.34 19.13 11.70
C ASP A 21 19.00 19.15 10.20
N GLY A 22 17.83 18.66 9.79
CA GLY A 22 17.26 18.73 8.44
C GLY A 22 15.79 19.09 8.50
N LYS A 23 15.41 20.21 7.88
CA LYS A 23 14.00 20.64 7.75
C LYS A 23 13.29 19.78 6.72
N LEU A 24 12.60 18.70 7.17
CA LEU A 24 11.74 17.92 6.30
C LEU A 24 10.46 18.69 5.98
N THR A 25 10.02 18.57 4.74
CA THR A 25 8.74 19.13 4.28
C THR A 25 7.93 18.07 3.60
N ILE A 26 6.60 18.12 3.71
CA ILE A 26 5.69 17.23 2.99
C ILE A 26 4.79 18.04 2.08
N ALA A 27 4.69 17.61 0.82
CA ALA A 27 3.74 18.13 -0.15
C ALA A 27 2.69 17.03 -0.44
N TRP A 28 1.42 17.39 -0.33
CA TRP A 28 0.31 16.49 -0.63
C TRP A 28 -0.33 16.84 -1.97
N ASP A 29 -0.61 15.79 -2.78
CA ASP A 29 -1.28 15.88 -4.09
C ASP A 29 -0.60 16.84 -5.10
N GLY A 30 0.70 17.07 -4.92
CA GLY A 30 1.52 17.89 -5.80
C GLY A 30 2.20 17.11 -6.93
N VAL A 31 1.83 15.84 -7.15
CA VAL A 31 2.46 14.92 -8.11
C VAL A 31 1.41 14.32 -9.04
N ASN A 32 1.87 13.84 -10.20
CA ASN A 32 1.05 13.08 -11.15
C ASN A 32 1.51 11.62 -11.19
N GLU A 33 0.71 10.77 -11.84
CA GLU A 33 0.94 9.33 -11.98
C GLU A 33 2.34 9.03 -12.53
N ARG A 34 2.73 9.65 -13.65
CA ARG A 34 4.02 9.40 -14.29
C ARG A 34 5.21 9.67 -13.36
N GLN A 35 5.12 10.73 -12.57
CA GLN A 35 6.17 11.08 -11.61
C GLN A 35 6.19 10.10 -10.43
N TRP A 36 5.00 9.67 -9.96
CA TRP A 36 4.84 8.67 -8.91
C TRP A 36 5.47 7.34 -9.33
N ASP A 37 5.14 6.84 -10.52
CA ASP A 37 5.64 5.58 -11.03
C ASP A 37 7.17 5.60 -11.21
N ALA A 38 7.72 6.69 -11.72
CA ALA A 38 9.17 6.85 -11.82
C ALA A 38 9.90 6.82 -10.46
N TRP A 39 9.24 7.25 -9.39
CA TRP A 39 9.79 7.11 -8.03
C TRP A 39 9.62 5.69 -7.49
N MET A 40 8.50 5.03 -7.76
CA MET A 40 8.26 3.65 -7.38
C MET A 40 9.33 2.71 -7.97
N GLU A 41 9.68 2.88 -9.24
CA GLU A 41 10.76 2.12 -9.89
C GLU A 41 12.12 2.24 -9.16
N ARG A 42 12.41 3.41 -8.59
CA ARG A 42 13.64 3.64 -7.82
C ARG A 42 13.63 3.01 -6.43
N ILE A 43 12.46 2.71 -5.88
CA ILE A 43 12.30 2.14 -4.53
C ILE A 43 12.17 0.61 -4.59
N SER A 44 12.04 0.01 -5.76
CA SER A 44 11.81 -1.42 -5.96
C SER A 44 12.70 -2.34 -5.06
N PRO A 45 12.14 -3.41 -4.45
CA PRO A 45 10.75 -3.86 -4.55
C PRO A 45 9.79 -2.99 -3.70
N PHE A 46 8.56 -2.82 -4.18
CA PHE A 46 7.55 -2.02 -3.50
C PHE A 46 6.21 -2.77 -3.38
N PRO A 47 5.41 -2.48 -2.35
CA PRO A 47 4.09 -3.06 -2.19
C PRO A 47 3.09 -2.45 -3.18
N ILE A 48 2.22 -3.30 -3.74
CA ILE A 48 1.20 -2.90 -4.72
C ILE A 48 0.26 -1.82 -4.14
N GLU A 49 0.01 -1.84 -2.83
CA GLU A 49 -0.88 -0.91 -2.14
C GLU A 49 -0.38 0.54 -2.15
N GLN A 50 0.89 0.75 -2.49
CA GLN A 50 1.47 2.08 -2.64
C GLN A 50 1.56 2.53 -4.11
N THR A 51 1.11 1.73 -5.09
CA THR A 51 1.07 2.12 -6.50
C THR A 51 -0.09 3.09 -6.77
N TRP A 52 0.11 3.97 -7.75
CA TRP A 52 -0.93 4.90 -8.21
C TRP A 52 -2.19 4.15 -8.64
N SER A 53 -2.02 3.13 -9.47
CA SER A 53 -3.10 2.31 -10.02
C SER A 53 -3.94 1.65 -8.92
N TYR A 54 -3.30 1.16 -7.84
CA TYR A 54 -4.02 0.59 -6.70
C TYR A 54 -4.94 1.63 -6.05
N GLY A 55 -4.43 2.83 -5.81
CA GLY A 55 -5.24 3.92 -5.23
C GLY A 55 -6.46 4.25 -6.08
N GLN A 56 -6.29 4.32 -7.41
CA GLN A 56 -7.39 4.57 -8.35
C GLN A 56 -8.40 3.43 -8.38
N ALA A 57 -7.93 2.19 -8.44
CA ALA A 57 -8.81 1.01 -8.40
C ALA A 57 -9.60 0.94 -7.08
N PHE A 58 -8.95 1.23 -5.95
CA PHE A 58 -9.59 1.26 -4.65
C PHE A 58 -10.68 2.35 -4.56
N ALA A 59 -10.43 3.53 -5.14
CA ALA A 59 -11.42 4.60 -5.24
C ALA A 59 -12.60 4.25 -6.15
N GLY A 60 -12.38 3.43 -7.17
CA GLY A 60 -13.43 2.95 -8.07
C GLY A 60 -14.48 2.06 -7.41
N VAL A 61 -14.11 1.33 -6.36
CA VAL A 61 -14.97 0.33 -5.69
C VAL A 61 -15.32 0.68 -4.24
N THR A 62 -14.78 1.77 -3.71
CA THR A 62 -14.98 2.21 -2.33
C THR A 62 -15.21 3.72 -2.26
N PRO A 63 -15.71 4.27 -1.15
CA PRO A 63 -15.84 5.73 -0.97
C PRO A 63 -14.51 6.44 -0.67
N TYR A 64 -13.40 5.70 -0.55
CA TYR A 64 -12.09 6.28 -0.31
C TYR A 64 -11.52 6.94 -1.55
N GLN A 65 -10.74 8.01 -1.34
CA GLN A 65 -10.00 8.71 -2.39
C GLN A 65 -8.51 8.67 -2.06
N PRO A 66 -7.64 8.34 -3.02
CA PRO A 66 -6.20 8.34 -2.80
C PRO A 66 -5.69 9.77 -2.63
N VAL A 67 -4.72 9.93 -1.73
CA VAL A 67 -3.94 11.14 -1.55
C VAL A 67 -2.47 10.75 -1.52
N HIS A 68 -1.63 11.56 -2.18
CA HIS A 68 -0.23 11.25 -2.40
C HIS A 68 0.65 12.29 -1.68
N GLY A 69 1.43 11.82 -0.72
CA GLY A 69 2.40 12.65 0.02
C GLY A 69 3.82 12.39 -0.47
N VAL A 70 4.58 13.46 -0.68
CA VAL A 70 6.00 13.39 -0.97
C VAL A 70 6.74 14.17 0.09
N ILE A 71 7.67 13.51 0.74
CA ILE A 71 8.48 14.09 1.79
C ILE A 71 9.86 14.43 1.22
N TYR A 72 10.28 15.66 1.46
CA TYR A 72 11.53 16.21 0.98
C TYR A 72 12.45 16.58 2.13
N ASP A 73 13.74 16.28 1.97
CA ASP A 73 14.81 16.93 2.68
C ASP A 73 15.37 18.03 1.75
N LYS A 74 15.10 19.30 2.11
CA LYS A 74 15.33 20.45 1.21
C LYS A 74 14.56 20.30 -0.10
N LYS A 75 15.21 19.83 -1.17
CA LYS A 75 14.62 19.62 -2.50
C LYS A 75 14.67 18.15 -2.96
N LEU A 76 15.28 17.27 -2.16
CA LEU A 76 15.43 15.85 -2.50
C LEU A 76 14.29 15.05 -1.90
N PRO A 77 13.57 14.22 -2.67
CA PRO A 77 12.58 13.32 -2.13
C PRO A 77 13.27 12.23 -1.30
N VAL A 78 12.83 12.07 -0.04
CA VAL A 78 13.35 11.06 0.90
C VAL A 78 12.33 9.96 1.19
N ALA A 79 11.04 10.26 1.03
CA ALA A 79 9.99 9.27 1.16
C ALA A 79 8.74 9.66 0.36
N ILE A 80 7.93 8.65 0.02
CA ILE A 80 6.61 8.83 -0.58
C ILE A 80 5.59 8.02 0.21
N VAL A 81 4.33 8.46 0.21
CA VAL A 81 3.25 7.76 0.90
C VAL A 81 1.94 7.94 0.15
N GLN A 82 1.28 6.84 -0.18
CA GLN A 82 -0.11 6.86 -0.58
C GLN A 82 -0.99 6.56 0.64
N ALA A 83 -1.92 7.42 0.92
CA ALA A 83 -3.01 7.16 1.84
C ALA A 83 -4.33 7.17 1.07
N VAL A 84 -5.33 6.46 1.59
CA VAL A 84 -6.71 6.56 1.08
C VAL A 84 -7.58 7.17 2.17
N GLU A 85 -8.31 8.21 1.83
CA GLU A 85 -9.12 9.01 2.76
C GLU A 85 -10.60 8.93 2.37
N TRP A 86 -11.45 8.72 3.37
CA TRP A 86 -12.89 8.79 3.24
C TRP A 86 -13.46 9.78 4.24
N ARG A 87 -14.23 10.74 3.76
CA ARG A 87 -14.96 11.68 4.61
C ARG A 87 -16.39 11.17 4.84
N VAL A 88 -16.63 10.77 6.10
CA VAL A 88 -17.96 10.35 6.55
C VAL A 88 -18.63 11.58 7.13
N PHE A 89 -19.78 11.93 6.62
CA PHE A 89 -20.49 13.14 6.99
C PHE A 89 -19.62 14.39 6.88
N LYS A 90 -19.36 15.28 6.78
CA LYS A 90 -18.51 16.46 6.56
C LYS A 90 -17.38 16.63 7.60
N PHE A 91 -17.44 15.95 8.72
CA PHE A 91 -16.55 16.18 9.87
C PHE A 91 -15.63 15.01 10.21
N LEU A 92 -16.05 13.76 9.97
CA LEU A 92 -15.22 12.58 10.26
C LEU A 92 -14.41 12.18 9.03
N ARG A 93 -13.09 12.08 9.17
CA ARG A 93 -12.21 11.54 8.13
C ARG A 93 -11.61 10.23 8.61
N ILE A 94 -11.73 9.19 7.79
CA ILE A 94 -11.08 7.91 7.98
C ILE A 94 -9.96 7.82 6.95
N ALA A 95 -8.73 7.70 7.41
CA ALA A 95 -7.55 7.55 6.57
C ALA A 95 -6.92 6.18 6.78
N LYS A 96 -6.44 5.57 5.71
CA LYS A 96 -5.69 4.32 5.75
C LYS A 96 -4.38 4.51 5.02
N ILE A 97 -3.28 4.11 5.66
CA ILE A 97 -1.97 3.98 5.04
C ILE A 97 -1.61 2.50 5.12
N VAL A 98 -1.50 1.86 3.96
CA VAL A 98 -1.22 0.42 3.87
C VAL A 98 0.15 0.24 3.27
N ARG A 99 1.05 -0.41 4.02
CA ARG A 99 2.42 -0.74 3.63
C ARG A 99 3.23 0.48 3.17
N GLY A 100 3.01 1.61 3.83
CA GLY A 100 3.73 2.87 3.60
C GLY A 100 4.12 3.54 4.92
N PRO A 101 4.98 4.59 4.90
CA PRO A 101 5.60 5.19 3.71
C PRO A 101 6.71 4.32 3.11
N LEU A 102 7.09 4.62 1.86
CA LEU A 102 8.23 4.04 1.19
C LEU A 102 9.40 5.03 1.24
N PHE A 103 10.58 4.52 1.55
CA PHE A 103 11.78 5.34 1.71
C PHE A 103 12.71 5.17 0.51
N PHE A 104 13.30 6.25 0.06
CA PHE A 104 14.42 6.19 -0.89
C PHE A 104 15.69 5.66 -0.18
N GLU A 105 16.65 5.21 -0.98
CA GLU A 105 17.94 4.79 -0.42
C GLU A 105 18.61 5.87 0.44
N LYS A 106 19.39 5.43 1.43
CA LYS A 106 20.21 6.30 2.32
C LYS A 106 19.43 7.17 3.32
N VAL A 107 18.18 6.86 3.62
CA VAL A 107 17.43 7.54 4.69
C VAL A 107 17.82 6.92 6.04
N THR A 108 18.28 7.74 6.97
CA THR A 108 18.64 7.31 8.33
C THR A 108 17.41 6.98 9.17
N ASP A 109 17.55 6.22 10.25
CA ASP A 109 16.44 5.87 11.12
C ASP A 109 15.82 7.10 11.81
N ASP A 110 16.63 8.11 12.13
CA ASP A 110 16.12 9.39 12.65
C ASP A 110 15.28 10.12 11.59
N GLN A 111 15.73 10.13 10.35
CA GLN A 111 14.93 10.69 9.25
C GLN A 111 13.64 9.92 9.04
N LYS A 112 13.66 8.58 9.12
CA LYS A 112 12.44 7.75 9.03
C LYS A 112 11.45 8.12 10.13
N ASN A 113 11.91 8.26 11.38
CA ASN A 113 11.08 8.68 12.49
C ASN A 113 10.45 10.06 12.26
N ASN A 114 11.23 11.03 11.77
CA ASN A 114 10.73 12.35 11.46
C ASN A 114 9.72 12.35 10.30
N VAL A 115 9.91 11.48 9.30
CA VAL A 115 8.94 11.26 8.21
C VAL A 115 7.61 10.75 8.76
N LEU A 116 7.65 9.76 9.67
CA LEU A 116 6.42 9.24 10.30
C LEU A 116 5.70 10.32 11.09
N ASP A 117 6.43 11.10 11.90
CA ASP A 117 5.86 12.21 12.67
C ASP A 117 5.20 13.24 11.75
N LEU A 118 5.85 13.58 10.65
CA LEU A 118 5.34 14.55 9.69
C LEU A 118 4.05 14.07 8.98
N ILE A 119 3.99 12.78 8.62
CA ILE A 119 2.77 12.17 8.07
C ILE A 119 1.67 12.15 9.13
N TYR A 120 1.99 11.75 10.37
CA TYR A 120 1.03 11.68 11.47
C TYR A 120 0.38 13.04 11.78
N GLN A 121 1.14 14.15 11.68
CA GLN A 121 0.63 15.51 11.93
C GLN A 121 -0.50 15.92 10.98
N ARG A 122 -0.63 15.28 9.81
CA ARG A 122 -1.77 15.51 8.90
C ARG A 122 -3.10 15.07 9.54
N TYR A 123 -3.04 14.07 10.42
CA TYR A 123 -4.22 13.41 10.97
C TYR A 123 -4.31 13.73 12.46
N SER A 124 -5.35 14.43 12.87
CA SER A 124 -5.54 14.88 14.25
C SER A 124 -6.86 14.39 14.80
N PHE A 125 -6.80 13.75 15.96
CA PHE A 125 -8.01 13.35 16.68
C PHE A 125 -8.95 14.55 16.96
N TRP A 126 -8.39 15.73 17.22
CA TRP A 126 -9.17 16.95 17.44
C TRP A 126 -9.94 17.42 16.19
N ASN A 127 -9.54 16.97 15.00
CA ASN A 127 -10.24 17.20 13.74
C ASN A 127 -11.16 16.04 13.37
N PHE A 128 -11.43 15.12 14.29
CA PHE A 128 -12.18 13.89 14.05
C PHE A 128 -11.56 13.02 12.94
N ASP A 129 -10.23 12.91 12.93
CA ASP A 129 -9.53 12.03 12.01
C ASP A 129 -9.27 10.67 12.68
N LEU A 130 -9.61 9.59 12.00
CA LEU A 130 -9.24 8.22 12.37
C LEU A 130 -8.20 7.72 11.40
N LEU A 131 -6.97 7.48 11.88
CA LEU A 131 -5.87 6.94 11.09
C LEU A 131 -5.66 5.46 11.38
N LEU A 132 -5.79 4.62 10.36
CA LEU A 132 -5.40 3.22 10.35
C LEU A 132 -4.10 3.09 9.56
N TRP A 133 -3.04 2.65 10.23
CA TRP A 133 -1.71 2.59 9.62
C TRP A 133 -1.12 1.18 9.75
N THR A 134 -0.79 0.59 8.61
CA THR A 134 -0.05 -0.69 8.53
C THR A 134 1.30 -0.40 7.90
N PRO A 135 2.39 -0.24 8.68
CA PRO A 135 3.70 0.06 8.14
C PRO A 135 4.28 -1.12 7.38
N GLU A 136 5.16 -0.84 6.40
CA GLU A 136 6.02 -1.83 5.77
C GLU A 136 7.28 -1.98 6.62
N SER A 137 7.18 -2.79 7.66
CA SER A 137 8.30 -3.05 8.59
C SER A 137 8.18 -4.44 9.21
N SER A 138 9.31 -5.04 9.55
CA SER A 138 9.32 -6.29 10.28
C SER A 138 8.86 -6.10 11.73
N PHE A 139 8.41 -7.17 12.39
CA PHE A 139 7.93 -7.12 13.77
C PHE A 139 9.00 -6.61 14.77
N CYS A 140 10.28 -6.82 14.46
CA CYS A 140 11.41 -6.40 15.31
C CYS A 140 11.97 -5.03 14.93
N ASP A 141 11.35 -4.31 14.00
CA ASP A 141 11.85 -3.03 13.51
C ASP A 141 11.76 -1.95 14.59
N PRO A 142 12.88 -1.25 14.93
CA PRO A 142 12.87 -0.15 15.90
C PRO A 142 11.87 0.97 15.56
N ILE A 143 11.53 1.16 14.30
CA ILE A 143 10.55 2.13 13.82
C ILE A 143 9.18 1.96 14.48
N LEU A 144 8.82 0.74 14.90
CA LEU A 144 7.55 0.47 15.58
C LEU A 144 7.43 1.21 16.91
N LYS A 145 8.54 1.49 17.61
CA LYS A 145 8.56 2.29 18.83
C LYS A 145 8.07 3.73 18.61
N THR A 146 8.18 4.23 17.39
CA THR A 146 7.68 5.56 17.03
C THR A 146 6.16 5.62 17.05
N PHE A 147 5.48 4.55 16.65
CA PHE A 147 4.03 4.44 16.74
C PHE A 147 3.54 4.43 18.19
N ASP A 148 4.30 3.82 19.11
CA ASP A 148 4.00 3.86 20.55
C ASP A 148 4.13 5.29 21.10
N LYS A 149 5.16 6.04 20.68
CA LYS A 149 5.33 7.47 21.05
C LYS A 149 4.17 8.34 20.53
N MET A 150 3.62 8.00 19.37
CA MET A 150 2.42 8.64 18.79
C MET A 150 1.14 8.21 19.50
N ARG A 151 1.19 7.34 20.51
CA ARG A 151 0.04 6.76 21.21
C ARG A 151 -0.91 6.01 20.30
N MET A 152 -0.41 5.45 19.20
CA MET A 152 -1.18 4.58 18.34
C MET A 152 -1.33 3.20 19.00
N ARG A 153 -2.51 2.60 18.84
CA ARG A 153 -2.79 1.28 19.41
C ARG A 153 -2.72 0.22 18.31
N LYS A 154 -2.02 -0.88 18.59
CA LYS A 154 -2.05 -2.05 17.72
C LYS A 154 -3.43 -2.70 17.82
N VAL A 155 -4.17 -2.74 16.71
CA VAL A 155 -5.54 -3.27 16.65
C VAL A 155 -5.63 -4.57 15.87
N VAL A 156 -4.65 -4.88 15.02
CA VAL A 156 -4.53 -6.15 14.27
C VAL A 156 -3.09 -6.60 14.21
N THR A 157 -2.87 -7.90 14.05
CA THR A 157 -1.56 -8.45 13.67
C THR A 157 -1.31 -8.19 12.19
N GLY A 158 -0.06 -7.88 11.83
CA GLY A 158 0.35 -7.73 10.44
C GLY A 158 0.26 -9.05 9.66
N TYR A 159 0.39 -8.95 8.36
CA TYR A 159 0.50 -10.12 7.48
C TYR A 159 1.84 -10.81 7.69
N SER A 160 1.82 -12.14 7.59
CA SER A 160 3.04 -12.91 7.41
C SER A 160 3.12 -13.34 5.96
N SER A 161 4.22 -13.03 5.28
CA SER A 161 4.46 -13.41 3.89
C SER A 161 5.88 -13.92 3.72
N VAL A 162 6.10 -14.69 2.68
CA VAL A 162 7.41 -15.20 2.30
C VAL A 162 7.78 -14.58 0.96
N LEU A 163 8.97 -14.01 0.89
CA LEU A 163 9.55 -13.56 -0.38
C LEU A 163 10.31 -14.73 -1.00
N LEU A 164 9.98 -15.06 -2.24
CA LEU A 164 10.65 -16.08 -3.03
C LEU A 164 11.51 -15.38 -4.09
N ASP A 165 12.80 -15.65 -4.07
CA ASP A 165 13.71 -15.18 -5.12
C ASP A 165 13.54 -16.06 -6.37
N LEU A 166 12.93 -15.50 -7.41
CA LEU A 166 12.68 -16.16 -8.69
C LEU A 166 13.87 -16.10 -9.66
N CYS A 167 14.98 -15.46 -9.30
CA CYS A 167 16.21 -15.45 -10.11
C CYS A 167 16.99 -16.75 -10.00
N GLN A 168 16.57 -17.68 -9.15
CA GLN A 168 17.16 -19.01 -8.99
C GLN A 168 16.69 -19.96 -10.09
N THR A 169 17.46 -21.06 -10.30
CA THR A 169 17.02 -22.11 -11.23
C THR A 169 15.82 -22.88 -10.66
N GLU A 170 15.04 -23.51 -11.56
CA GLU A 170 13.88 -24.33 -11.12
C GLU A 170 14.29 -25.46 -10.16
N GLU A 171 15.45 -26.09 -10.38
CA GLU A 171 15.97 -27.15 -9.54
C GLU A 171 16.27 -26.63 -8.10
N MET A 172 16.83 -25.44 -8.00
CA MET A 172 17.07 -24.80 -6.70
C MET A 172 15.75 -24.47 -6.00
N LEU A 173 14.80 -23.88 -6.71
CA LEU A 173 13.47 -23.59 -6.18
C LEU A 173 12.77 -24.87 -5.69
N LEU A 174 12.78 -25.94 -6.49
CA LEU A 174 12.22 -27.24 -6.12
C LEU A 174 12.92 -27.86 -4.92
N SER A 175 14.25 -27.72 -4.81
CA SER A 175 15.00 -28.25 -3.67
C SER A 175 14.64 -27.58 -2.35
N GLN A 176 14.35 -26.28 -2.39
CA GLN A 176 13.98 -25.47 -1.23
C GLN A 176 12.51 -25.63 -0.82
N MET A 177 11.66 -26.17 -1.70
CA MET A 177 10.25 -26.42 -1.36
C MET A 177 10.12 -27.45 -0.25
N ASP A 178 9.15 -27.24 0.64
CA ASP A 178 8.70 -28.27 1.57
C ASP A 178 8.33 -29.57 0.84
N GLY A 179 8.71 -30.72 1.40
CA GLY A 179 8.54 -32.01 0.75
C GLY A 179 7.08 -32.33 0.38
N LYS A 180 6.11 -31.91 1.20
CA LYS A 180 4.68 -32.09 0.92
C LYS A 180 4.25 -31.28 -0.30
N TRP A 181 4.67 -30.03 -0.41
CA TRP A 181 4.37 -29.16 -1.54
C TRP A 181 5.01 -29.66 -2.83
N ARG A 182 6.27 -30.10 -2.77
CA ARG A 182 6.99 -30.69 -3.91
C ARG A 182 6.29 -31.94 -4.43
N ASN A 183 5.81 -32.81 -3.54
CA ASN A 183 5.07 -34.00 -3.92
C ASN A 183 3.71 -33.66 -4.55
N GLN A 184 3.02 -32.64 -4.04
CA GLN A 184 1.75 -32.15 -4.64
C GLN A 184 1.97 -31.56 -6.03
N LEU A 185 3.06 -30.79 -6.23
CA LEU A 185 3.43 -30.26 -7.54
C LEU A 185 3.66 -31.39 -8.55
N LYS A 186 4.50 -32.36 -8.23
CA LYS A 186 4.74 -33.54 -9.09
C LYS A 186 3.48 -34.33 -9.40
N LYS A 187 2.52 -34.38 -8.47
CA LYS A 187 1.22 -35.04 -8.70
C LYS A 187 0.36 -34.24 -9.66
N SER A 188 0.33 -32.90 -9.55
CA SER A 188 -0.46 -32.05 -10.43
C SER A 188 0.10 -32.03 -11.87
N GLU A 189 1.42 -32.06 -12.03
CA GLU A 189 2.07 -32.17 -13.35
C GLU A 189 1.63 -33.46 -14.08
N LYS A 190 1.52 -34.57 -13.35
CA LYS A 190 1.05 -35.86 -13.91
C LYS A 190 -0.43 -35.85 -14.32
N GLN A 191 -1.21 -34.87 -13.87
CA GLN A 191 -2.63 -34.77 -14.23
C GLN A 191 -2.87 -34.12 -15.58
N GLY A 192 -1.82 -33.69 -16.29
CA GLY A 192 -1.94 -33.06 -17.61
C GLY A 192 -2.67 -31.73 -17.60
N LEU A 193 -2.61 -30.99 -16.51
CA LEU A 193 -3.22 -29.65 -16.40
C LEU A 193 -2.60 -28.71 -17.41
N GLN A 194 -3.45 -28.02 -18.19
CA GLN A 194 -3.01 -26.99 -19.11
C GLN A 194 -3.09 -25.61 -18.41
N ILE A 195 -1.97 -24.89 -18.37
CA ILE A 195 -1.91 -23.54 -17.84
C ILE A 195 -2.02 -22.57 -19.03
N LYS A 196 -2.98 -21.67 -18.98
CA LYS A 196 -3.16 -20.61 -19.97
C LYS A 196 -2.96 -19.25 -19.31
N LEU A 197 -2.03 -18.48 -19.85
CA LEU A 197 -1.85 -17.08 -19.47
C LEU A 197 -2.71 -16.20 -20.37
N THR A 198 -3.46 -15.30 -19.76
CA THR A 198 -4.30 -14.35 -20.49
C THR A 198 -4.34 -13.01 -19.75
N HIS A 199 -4.39 -11.92 -20.50
CA HIS A 199 -4.51 -10.56 -19.97
C HIS A 199 -5.86 -9.91 -20.31
N GLN A 200 -6.66 -10.55 -21.20
CA GLN A 200 -7.92 -9.99 -21.68
C GLN A 200 -8.80 -11.06 -22.34
N GLY A 201 -10.04 -10.71 -22.64
CA GLY A 201 -11.00 -11.51 -23.38
C GLY A 201 -11.76 -12.52 -22.53
N ASP A 202 -12.54 -13.36 -23.17
CA ASP A 202 -13.57 -14.24 -22.55
C ASP A 202 -13.04 -15.10 -21.39
N THR A 203 -11.77 -15.53 -21.45
CA THR A 203 -11.16 -16.34 -20.38
C THR A 203 -10.99 -15.53 -19.10
N LEU A 204 -10.56 -14.26 -19.22
CA LEU A 204 -10.46 -13.38 -18.07
C LEU A 204 -11.86 -13.05 -17.50
N ASP A 205 -12.80 -12.72 -18.37
CA ASP A 205 -14.18 -12.41 -17.97
C ASP A 205 -14.83 -13.61 -17.26
N TRP A 206 -14.60 -14.82 -17.77
CA TRP A 206 -15.02 -16.04 -17.12
C TRP A 206 -14.39 -16.19 -15.72
N LEU A 207 -13.08 -15.97 -15.59
CA LEU A 207 -12.38 -16.08 -14.30
C LEU A 207 -12.93 -15.07 -13.29
N LEU A 208 -13.10 -13.81 -13.69
CA LEU A 208 -13.64 -12.75 -12.83
C LEU A 208 -15.08 -13.06 -12.40
N THR A 209 -15.89 -13.59 -13.30
CA THR A 209 -17.25 -14.05 -12.97
C THR A 209 -17.23 -15.16 -11.93
N ARG A 210 -16.40 -16.19 -12.12
CA ARG A 210 -16.24 -17.29 -11.16
C ARG A 210 -15.72 -16.84 -9.80
N HIS A 211 -14.79 -15.89 -9.80
CA HIS A 211 -14.30 -15.27 -8.57
C HIS A 211 -15.44 -14.59 -7.80
N GLU A 212 -16.26 -13.81 -8.49
CA GLU A 212 -17.38 -13.09 -7.88
C GLU A 212 -18.48 -14.05 -7.35
N GLU A 213 -18.79 -15.12 -8.09
CA GLU A 213 -19.70 -16.17 -7.65
C GLU A 213 -19.17 -16.87 -6.38
N ALA A 214 -17.89 -17.24 -6.36
CA ALA A 214 -17.26 -17.89 -5.21
C ALA A 214 -17.22 -16.94 -4.01
N ARG A 215 -16.91 -15.65 -4.23
CA ARG A 215 -16.92 -14.62 -3.19
C ARG A 215 -18.30 -14.49 -2.52
N LYS A 216 -19.35 -14.42 -3.32
CA LYS A 216 -20.74 -14.31 -2.83
C LYS A 216 -21.21 -15.56 -2.13
N SER A 217 -21.05 -16.72 -2.77
CA SER A 217 -21.56 -18.00 -2.25
C SER A 217 -20.89 -18.40 -0.93
N LYS A 218 -19.56 -18.16 -0.83
CA LYS A 218 -18.79 -18.49 0.37
C LYS A 218 -18.71 -17.33 1.38
N ARG A 219 -19.37 -16.20 1.11
CA ARG A 219 -19.32 -14.98 1.94
C ARG A 219 -17.89 -14.53 2.28
N LEU A 220 -16.98 -14.63 1.30
CA LEU A 220 -15.59 -14.28 1.49
C LEU A 220 -15.41 -12.76 1.56
N ARG A 221 -14.59 -12.29 2.50
CA ARG A 221 -14.18 -10.88 2.62
C ARG A 221 -12.99 -10.59 1.71
N MET A 222 -13.15 -10.84 0.43
CA MET A 222 -12.16 -10.57 -0.61
C MET A 222 -12.58 -9.35 -1.44
N PRO A 223 -11.63 -8.67 -2.11
CA PRO A 223 -11.97 -7.62 -3.05
C PRO A 223 -12.97 -8.11 -4.11
N ALA A 224 -13.84 -7.23 -4.57
CA ALA A 224 -14.74 -7.54 -5.68
C ALA A 224 -13.94 -7.68 -6.97
N SER A 225 -14.47 -8.42 -7.96
CA SER A 225 -13.82 -8.57 -9.28
C SER A 225 -13.56 -7.23 -9.98
N ALA A 226 -14.37 -6.21 -9.70
CA ALA A 226 -14.16 -4.86 -10.21
C ALA A 226 -12.89 -4.15 -9.66
N PHE A 227 -12.24 -4.72 -8.65
CA PHE A 227 -10.98 -4.22 -8.09
C PHE A 227 -9.75 -4.89 -8.73
N ILE A 228 -9.94 -6.05 -9.33
CA ILE A 228 -8.90 -6.84 -9.98
C ILE A 228 -8.73 -6.41 -11.44
#